data_e1922afc34dc3b66fa1058bcfaee660a
#
_entry.id   e1922afc34dc3b66fa1058bcfaee660a
#
_cell.length_a   1.000
_cell.length_b   1.000
_cell.length_c   1.000
_cell.angle_alpha   90.00
_cell.angle_beta   90.00
_cell.angle_gamma   90.00
#
_symmetry.space_group_name_H-M   'P 1'
#
loop_
_entity.id
_entity.type
_entity.pdbx_description
1 polymer ?
#
loop_
_entity_poly.entity_id
_entity_poly.type
_entity_poly.pdbx_seq_one_letter_code
_entity_poly.pdbx_strand_id
1 'polypeptide(L)'
;ISIKRGMILMLPNIPGMENLALCDLVSRRMNLPVVLENDANAAAYGEYLCGAGKGVSDMVMLTLGTGIGSGIIIEGRIHHGRHEIGAELGHMIVEADGEKCNCGQLGCLERYSSATFLTLYAARLLQSDSRPSVLREMTKSGQALDARHIVQAHKQGDELATQVWLRAMKFLAIGCINICRIFDPDEIVLAGGLVNAGSDLLDPLTKLYESMHWKLTGVMTPIKLARLGSDAGVIGAAGVAWTALGSGPPDCSAHLDEPRNEK
;
A
#
# COMPACT_ATOMS: atom_id res chain seq x y z
N ILE A 1 -11.96 -2.91 12.64
CA ILE A 1 -11.49 -2.92 14.04
C ILE A 1 -11.91 -1.64 14.75
N SER A 2 -11.90 -1.63 16.10
CA SER A 2 -11.98 -0.41 16.90
C SER A 2 -10.72 -0.34 17.78
N ILE A 3 -9.85 0.58 17.43
CA ILE A 3 -8.56 0.79 18.10
C ILE A 3 -8.79 1.29 19.52
N LYS A 4 -9.65 2.28 19.72
CA LYS A 4 -9.99 2.84 21.05
C LYS A 4 -10.58 1.82 22.02
N ARG A 5 -11.34 0.83 21.49
CA ARG A 5 -11.96 -0.22 22.31
C ARG A 5 -11.10 -1.48 22.38
N GLY A 6 -10.00 -1.57 21.61
CA GLY A 6 -9.17 -2.77 21.51
C GLY A 6 -9.93 -3.99 20.96
N MET A 7 -10.87 -3.77 20.03
CA MET A 7 -11.82 -4.80 19.57
C MET A 7 -11.75 -5.04 18.08
N ILE A 8 -11.87 -6.30 17.69
CA ILE A 8 -12.25 -6.69 16.33
C ILE A 8 -13.78 -6.60 16.24
N LEU A 9 -14.29 -5.70 15.41
CA LEU A 9 -15.72 -5.57 15.15
C LEU A 9 -16.18 -6.63 14.15
N MET A 10 -15.46 -6.75 13.04
CA MET A 10 -15.67 -7.76 11.98
C MET A 10 -14.40 -7.89 11.15
N LEU A 11 -14.02 -9.11 10.79
CA LEU A 11 -12.98 -9.38 9.79
C LEU A 11 -13.62 -10.12 8.61
N PRO A 12 -13.77 -9.45 7.44
CA PRO A 12 -14.43 -10.06 6.28
C PRO A 12 -13.79 -11.37 5.81
N ASN A 13 -12.48 -11.50 6.04
CA ASN A 13 -11.67 -12.63 5.57
C ASN A 13 -11.51 -13.77 6.60
N ILE A 14 -12.01 -13.60 7.84
CA ILE A 14 -11.88 -14.60 8.91
C ILE A 14 -13.24 -14.81 9.56
N PRO A 15 -14.03 -15.80 9.10
CA PRO A 15 -15.33 -16.10 9.69
C PRO A 15 -15.24 -16.42 11.19
N GLY A 16 -16.19 -15.92 11.97
CA GLY A 16 -16.27 -16.19 13.41
C GLY A 16 -15.46 -15.22 14.29
N MET A 17 -14.76 -14.27 13.71
CA MET A 17 -14.08 -13.18 14.46
C MET A 17 -14.89 -11.90 14.42
N GLU A 18 -16.01 -11.90 15.17
CA GLU A 18 -16.87 -10.73 15.28
C GLU A 18 -17.00 -10.33 16.76
N ASN A 19 -17.00 -9.02 17.02
CA ASN A 19 -17.16 -8.44 18.36
C ASN A 19 -16.19 -9.02 19.42
N LEU A 20 -14.95 -9.31 19.01
CA LEU A 20 -13.93 -9.89 19.88
C LEU A 20 -13.14 -8.79 20.61
N ALA A 21 -13.17 -8.78 21.94
CA ALA A 21 -12.34 -7.91 22.80
C ALA A 21 -10.88 -8.42 22.79
N LEU A 22 -10.16 -8.20 21.69
CA LEU A 22 -8.85 -8.80 21.43
C LEU A 22 -7.79 -8.31 22.43
N CYS A 23 -7.74 -7.01 22.70
CA CYS A 23 -6.76 -6.46 23.64
C CYS A 23 -6.93 -7.04 25.03
N ASP A 24 -8.16 -7.15 25.54
CA ASP A 24 -8.45 -7.75 26.85
C ASP A 24 -8.04 -9.23 26.91
N LEU A 25 -8.36 -9.98 25.85
CA LEU A 25 -8.05 -11.39 25.78
C LEU A 25 -6.53 -11.64 25.83
N VAL A 26 -5.79 -10.91 24.99
CA VAL A 26 -4.33 -11.05 24.91
C VAL A 26 -3.65 -10.50 26.16
N SER A 27 -4.11 -9.36 26.68
CA SER A 27 -3.57 -8.75 27.90
C SER A 27 -3.68 -9.69 29.12
N ARG A 28 -4.84 -10.32 29.32
CA ARG A 28 -5.03 -11.31 30.40
C ARG A 28 -4.10 -12.52 30.23
N ARG A 29 -3.89 -12.98 29.02
CA ARG A 29 -3.06 -14.17 28.76
C ARG A 29 -1.58 -13.88 28.92
N MET A 30 -1.13 -12.70 28.49
CA MET A 30 0.27 -12.29 28.50
C MET A 30 0.67 -11.57 29.80
N ASN A 31 -0.29 -11.10 30.57
CA ASN A 31 -0.12 -10.21 31.73
C ASN A 31 0.68 -8.94 31.36
N LEU A 32 0.39 -8.37 30.19
CA LEU A 32 1.02 -7.17 29.65
C LEU A 32 -0.06 -6.23 29.09
N PRO A 33 0.18 -4.92 29.05
CA PRO A 33 -0.67 -3.99 28.30
C PRO A 33 -0.62 -4.31 26.81
N VAL A 34 -1.77 -4.24 26.15
CA VAL A 34 -1.91 -4.55 24.72
C VAL A 34 -2.63 -3.41 24.02
N VAL A 35 -2.14 -3.03 22.86
CA VAL A 35 -2.78 -2.08 21.94
C VAL A 35 -3.07 -2.76 20.61
N LEU A 36 -4.14 -2.34 19.96
CA LEU A 36 -4.55 -2.83 18.65
C LEU A 36 -4.29 -1.75 17.60
N GLU A 37 -3.72 -2.16 16.47
CA GLU A 37 -3.56 -1.28 15.30
C GLU A 37 -3.93 -2.02 14.02
N ASN A 38 -4.27 -1.27 12.98
CA ASN A 38 -4.41 -1.80 11.63
C ASN A 38 -3.03 -2.14 11.05
N ASP A 39 -2.94 -3.19 10.25
CA ASP A 39 -1.68 -3.70 9.70
C ASP A 39 -0.99 -2.69 8.76
N ALA A 40 -1.74 -2.00 7.89
CA ALA A 40 -1.20 -0.97 7.00
C ALA A 40 -0.76 0.28 7.77
N ASN A 41 -1.51 0.70 8.80
CA ASN A 41 -1.10 1.77 9.70
C ASN A 41 0.19 1.40 10.45
N ALA A 42 0.27 0.19 11.00
CA ALA A 42 1.48 -0.29 11.66
C ALA A 42 2.66 -0.28 10.71
N ALA A 43 2.52 -0.82 9.48
CA ALA A 43 3.58 -0.80 8.48
C ALA A 43 4.00 0.64 8.11
N ALA A 44 3.04 1.55 7.94
CA ALA A 44 3.33 2.96 7.68
C ALA A 44 4.12 3.60 8.84
N TYR A 45 3.73 3.30 10.08
CA TYR A 45 4.44 3.81 11.25
C TYR A 45 5.87 3.24 11.36
N GLY A 46 6.07 1.97 10.96
CA GLY A 46 7.40 1.38 10.87
C GLY A 46 8.29 2.12 9.86
N GLU A 47 7.79 2.35 8.67
CA GLU A 47 8.52 3.12 7.63
C GLU A 47 8.78 4.57 8.07
N TYR A 48 7.84 5.19 8.78
CA TYR A 48 8.02 6.51 9.37
C TYR A 48 9.15 6.53 10.41
N LEU A 49 9.17 5.58 11.34
CA LEU A 49 10.15 5.54 12.42
C LEU A 49 11.56 5.19 11.93
N CYS A 50 11.67 4.12 11.14
CA CYS A 50 12.95 3.46 10.87
C CYS A 50 13.23 3.27 9.37
N GLY A 51 12.30 3.58 8.48
CA GLY A 51 12.39 3.28 7.05
C GLY A 51 12.52 4.50 6.15
N ALA A 52 11.74 4.49 5.06
CA ALA A 52 11.77 5.53 4.02
C ALA A 52 11.32 6.88 4.55
N GLY A 53 10.37 6.92 5.50
CA GLY A 53 9.84 8.13 6.11
C GLY A 53 10.63 8.70 7.28
N LYS A 54 11.82 8.16 7.56
CA LYS A 54 12.62 8.67 8.68
C LYS A 54 13.02 10.15 8.48
N GLY A 55 12.60 10.98 9.44
CA GLY A 55 12.98 12.39 9.49
C GLY A 55 11.98 13.37 8.86
N VAL A 56 10.84 12.89 8.36
CA VAL A 56 9.73 13.73 7.91
C VAL A 56 8.69 13.92 9.01
N SER A 57 7.79 14.90 8.88
CA SER A 57 6.67 15.12 9.80
C SER A 57 5.41 14.39 9.31
N ASP A 58 5.13 14.52 8.02
CA ASP A 58 3.90 14.09 7.40
C ASP A 58 4.19 13.09 6.25
N MET A 59 3.59 11.92 6.31
CA MET A 59 3.83 10.86 5.34
C MET A 59 2.54 10.12 5.03
N VAL A 60 2.35 9.79 3.76
CA VAL A 60 1.32 8.85 3.35
C VAL A 60 1.97 7.62 2.73
N MET A 61 1.62 6.43 3.23
CA MET A 61 2.07 5.18 2.65
C MET A 61 0.92 4.44 1.97
N LEU A 62 1.20 3.88 0.78
CA LEU A 62 0.35 2.92 0.09
C LEU A 62 1.03 1.56 0.06
N THR A 63 0.32 0.51 0.47
CA THR A 63 0.79 -0.88 0.35
C THR A 63 0.20 -1.52 -0.89
N LEU A 64 1.02 -1.75 -1.92
CA LEU A 64 0.64 -2.29 -3.22
C LEU A 64 0.81 -3.81 -3.24
N GLY A 65 -0.23 -4.52 -2.86
CA GLY A 65 -0.26 -5.99 -2.76
C GLY A 65 -1.48 -6.61 -3.44
N THR A 66 -2.05 -7.64 -2.85
CA THR A 66 -3.33 -8.26 -3.27
C THR A 66 -4.42 -7.21 -3.40
N GLY A 67 -4.50 -6.30 -2.44
CA GLY A 67 -5.27 -5.06 -2.47
C GLY A 67 -4.35 -3.84 -2.37
N ILE A 68 -4.93 -2.68 -2.04
CA ILE A 68 -4.20 -1.46 -1.71
C ILE A 68 -4.60 -1.01 -0.31
N GLY A 69 -3.72 -1.24 0.66
CA GLY A 69 -3.85 -0.65 1.99
C GLY A 69 -3.13 0.70 2.06
N SER A 70 -3.32 1.43 3.15
CA SER A 70 -2.64 2.70 3.36
C SER A 70 -2.53 3.05 4.83
N GLY A 71 -1.56 3.91 5.15
CA GLY A 71 -1.41 4.54 6.44
C GLY A 71 -1.02 6.00 6.27
N ILE A 72 -1.54 6.85 7.13
CA ILE A 72 -1.33 8.29 7.09
C ILE A 72 -0.69 8.72 8.40
N ILE A 73 0.44 9.41 8.31
CA ILE A 73 1.13 10.02 9.43
C ILE A 73 1.00 11.54 9.28
N ILE A 74 0.52 12.20 10.31
CA ILE A 74 0.40 13.66 10.40
C ILE A 74 1.04 14.10 11.71
N GLU A 75 1.97 15.04 11.64
CA GLU A 75 2.72 15.55 12.81
C GLU A 75 3.33 14.39 13.63
N GLY A 76 3.87 13.39 12.94
CA GLY A 76 4.51 12.23 13.55
C GLY A 76 3.54 11.22 14.19
N ARG A 77 2.24 11.31 13.94
CA ARG A 77 1.20 10.47 14.53
C ARG A 77 0.36 9.77 13.49
N ILE A 78 -0.03 8.54 13.76
CA ILE A 78 -0.98 7.81 12.90
C ILE A 78 -2.33 8.53 12.90
N HIS A 79 -2.84 8.83 11.71
CA HIS A 79 -4.14 9.45 11.51
C HIS A 79 -5.22 8.39 11.33
N HIS A 80 -5.97 8.09 12.39
CA HIS A 80 -7.07 7.11 12.35
C HIS A 80 -8.40 7.70 11.85
N GLY A 81 -8.53 9.02 11.82
CA GLY A 81 -9.80 9.69 11.60
C GLY A 81 -10.73 9.63 12.83
N ARG A 82 -11.87 10.32 12.75
CA ARG A 82 -12.82 10.43 13.87
C ARG A 82 -13.43 9.09 14.26
N HIS A 83 -13.71 8.25 13.26
CA HIS A 83 -14.45 7.00 13.42
C HIS A 83 -13.53 5.76 13.28
N GLU A 84 -12.20 5.94 13.27
CA GLU A 84 -11.21 4.85 13.12
C GLU A 84 -11.34 4.07 11.79
N ILE A 85 -11.89 4.74 10.76
CA ILE A 85 -12.04 4.24 9.40
C ILE A 85 -11.30 5.13 8.37
N GLY A 86 -10.41 5.99 8.85
CA GLY A 86 -9.52 6.78 8.00
C GLY A 86 -8.43 5.94 7.37
N ALA A 87 -7.69 6.55 6.47
CA ALA A 87 -6.58 5.89 5.76
C ALA A 87 -6.98 4.70 4.87
N GLU A 88 -8.20 4.69 4.33
CA GLU A 88 -8.67 3.69 3.36
C GLU A 88 -8.48 4.19 1.91
N LEU A 89 -7.26 4.65 1.58
CA LEU A 89 -6.97 5.32 0.30
C LEU A 89 -7.03 4.39 -0.91
N GLY A 90 -6.92 3.07 -0.72
CA GLY A 90 -7.19 2.08 -1.75
C GLY A 90 -8.63 2.13 -2.27
N HIS A 91 -9.55 2.62 -1.44
CA HIS A 91 -10.97 2.80 -1.80
C HIS A 91 -11.30 4.23 -2.26
N MET A 92 -10.30 5.09 -2.42
CA MET A 92 -10.47 6.40 -3.06
C MET A 92 -10.94 6.23 -4.51
N ILE A 93 -12.01 6.92 -4.89
CA ILE A 93 -12.57 6.87 -6.25
C ILE A 93 -11.65 7.65 -7.19
N VAL A 94 -11.06 6.95 -8.16
CA VAL A 94 -10.19 7.51 -9.20
C VAL A 94 -10.83 7.48 -10.59
N GLU A 95 -12.00 6.83 -10.70
CA GLU A 95 -12.80 6.75 -11.93
C GLU A 95 -14.28 6.67 -11.55
N ALA A 96 -15.06 7.71 -11.78
CA ALA A 96 -16.43 7.85 -11.25
C ALA A 96 -17.37 6.70 -11.65
N ASP A 97 -17.37 6.31 -12.94
CA ASP A 97 -18.18 5.22 -13.47
C ASP A 97 -17.35 3.95 -13.73
N GLY A 98 -16.34 3.73 -12.89
CA GLY A 98 -15.34 2.71 -13.11
C GLY A 98 -15.72 1.31 -12.61
N GLU A 99 -14.70 0.49 -12.45
CA GLU A 99 -14.82 -0.93 -12.05
C GLU A 99 -15.48 -1.07 -10.67
N LYS A 100 -16.40 -2.04 -10.55
CA LYS A 100 -17.05 -2.34 -9.25
C LYS A 100 -16.03 -2.88 -8.25
N CYS A 101 -15.96 -2.26 -7.08
CA CYS A 101 -15.11 -2.68 -5.97
C CYS A 101 -15.86 -3.62 -5.01
N ASN A 102 -15.11 -4.49 -4.31
CA ASN A 102 -15.65 -5.37 -3.28
C ASN A 102 -16.23 -4.60 -2.07
N CYS A 103 -15.80 -3.34 -1.86
CA CYS A 103 -16.38 -2.47 -0.83
C CYS A 103 -17.79 -1.95 -1.19
N GLY A 104 -18.29 -2.23 -2.40
CA GLY A 104 -19.59 -1.78 -2.89
C GLY A 104 -19.56 -0.53 -3.77
N GLN A 105 -18.46 0.23 -3.77
CA GLN A 105 -18.29 1.43 -4.59
C GLN A 105 -17.85 1.09 -6.02
N LEU A 106 -17.92 2.09 -6.91
CA LEU A 106 -17.32 2.06 -8.24
C LEU A 106 -16.03 2.86 -8.25
N GLY A 107 -15.04 2.41 -9.05
CA GLY A 107 -13.89 3.22 -9.40
C GLY A 107 -12.80 3.38 -8.34
N CYS A 108 -12.76 2.53 -7.31
CA CYS A 108 -11.70 2.56 -6.29
C CYS A 108 -10.31 2.35 -6.90
N LEU A 109 -9.29 3.03 -6.40
CA LEU A 109 -7.88 2.92 -6.82
C LEU A 109 -7.41 1.46 -6.85
N GLU A 110 -7.77 0.67 -5.87
CA GLU A 110 -7.44 -0.76 -5.76
C GLU A 110 -7.84 -1.55 -7.01
N ARG A 111 -8.97 -1.18 -7.65
CA ARG A 111 -9.48 -1.86 -8.86
C ARG A 111 -8.63 -1.63 -10.11
N TYR A 112 -7.62 -0.77 -10.03
CA TYR A 112 -6.77 -0.41 -11.16
C TYR A 112 -5.31 -0.71 -10.91
N SER A 113 -4.85 -0.61 -9.66
CA SER A 113 -3.42 -0.60 -9.34
C SER A 113 -2.99 -1.66 -8.33
N SER A 114 -3.88 -2.57 -7.87
CA SER A 114 -3.48 -3.72 -7.05
C SER A 114 -3.01 -4.90 -7.90
N ALA A 115 -2.20 -5.80 -7.31
CA ALA A 115 -1.70 -7.00 -7.99
C ALA A 115 -2.83 -7.89 -8.49
N THR A 116 -3.91 -8.06 -7.71
CA THR A 116 -5.09 -8.84 -8.11
C THR A 116 -5.74 -8.27 -9.36
N PHE A 117 -5.92 -6.95 -9.42
CA PHE A 117 -6.62 -6.34 -10.55
C PHE A 117 -5.76 -6.18 -11.78
N LEU A 118 -4.44 -6.09 -11.64
CA LEU A 118 -3.52 -6.26 -12.76
C LEU A 118 -3.76 -7.59 -13.47
N THR A 119 -3.79 -8.70 -12.72
CA THR A 119 -3.99 -10.04 -13.29
C THR A 119 -5.38 -10.23 -13.88
N LEU A 120 -6.43 -9.73 -13.23
CA LEU A 120 -7.79 -9.78 -13.74
C LEU A 120 -7.95 -8.99 -15.04
N TYR A 121 -7.35 -7.80 -15.12
CA TYR A 121 -7.39 -7.00 -16.32
C TYR A 121 -6.59 -7.61 -17.45
N ALA A 122 -5.39 -8.18 -17.16
CA ALA A 122 -4.61 -8.94 -18.14
C ALA A 122 -5.42 -10.13 -18.69
N ALA A 123 -6.07 -10.90 -17.82
CA ALA A 123 -6.90 -12.03 -18.25
C ALA A 123 -8.06 -11.61 -19.17
N ARG A 124 -8.72 -10.49 -18.88
CA ARG A 124 -9.77 -9.92 -19.75
C ARG A 124 -9.22 -9.50 -21.11
N LEU A 125 -8.07 -8.81 -21.15
CA LEU A 125 -7.43 -8.41 -22.40
C LEU A 125 -7.03 -9.63 -23.24
N LEU A 126 -6.48 -10.66 -22.64
CA LEU A 126 -6.12 -11.89 -23.34
C LEU A 126 -7.31 -12.62 -23.99
N GLN A 127 -8.53 -12.41 -23.49
CA GLN A 127 -9.75 -12.97 -24.07
C GLN A 127 -10.31 -12.10 -25.23
N SER A 128 -10.19 -10.78 -25.13
CA SER A 128 -10.81 -9.83 -26.06
C SER A 128 -9.88 -9.30 -27.15
N ASP A 129 -8.58 -9.44 -26.99
CA ASP A 129 -7.55 -8.94 -27.90
C ASP A 129 -6.74 -10.11 -28.46
N SER A 130 -6.58 -10.18 -29.77
CA SER A 130 -5.90 -11.30 -30.46
C SER A 130 -4.39 -11.07 -30.65
N ARG A 131 -3.83 -9.94 -30.24
CA ARG A 131 -2.41 -9.67 -30.37
C ARG A 131 -1.56 -10.77 -29.71
N PRO A 132 -0.38 -11.10 -30.30
CA PRO A 132 0.58 -11.99 -29.67
C PRO A 132 1.00 -11.45 -28.28
N SER A 133 1.17 -12.35 -27.32
CA SER A 133 1.61 -11.98 -25.98
C SER A 133 2.26 -13.17 -25.28
N VAL A 134 3.36 -12.93 -24.60
CA VAL A 134 4.03 -13.92 -23.73
C VAL A 134 3.09 -14.38 -22.63
N LEU A 135 2.22 -13.51 -22.11
CA LEU A 135 1.22 -13.85 -21.11
C LEU A 135 0.24 -14.91 -21.61
N ARG A 136 -0.07 -14.92 -22.92
CA ARG A 136 -0.94 -15.92 -23.53
C ARG A 136 -0.31 -17.30 -23.55
N GLU A 137 0.99 -17.36 -23.85
CA GLU A 137 1.72 -18.64 -23.83
C GLU A 137 1.80 -19.21 -22.40
N MET A 138 2.02 -18.36 -21.40
CA MET A 138 2.02 -18.78 -19.99
C MET A 138 0.65 -19.38 -19.59
N THR A 139 -0.46 -18.74 -19.97
CA THR A 139 -1.80 -19.26 -19.64
C THR A 139 -2.12 -20.58 -20.35
N LYS A 140 -1.68 -20.76 -21.59
CA LYS A 140 -1.83 -22.03 -22.32
C LYS A 140 -1.09 -23.19 -21.65
N SER A 141 0.05 -22.93 -21.02
CA SER A 141 0.80 -23.92 -20.24
C SER A 141 0.15 -24.29 -18.89
N GLY A 142 -1.00 -23.69 -18.55
CA GLY A 142 -1.69 -23.90 -17.29
C GLY A 142 -1.15 -23.06 -16.12
N GLN A 143 -0.22 -22.13 -16.38
CA GLN A 143 0.34 -21.27 -15.36
C GLN A 143 -0.66 -20.17 -14.98
N ALA A 144 -0.92 -20.00 -13.68
CA ALA A 144 -1.69 -18.88 -13.17
C ALA A 144 -0.87 -17.59 -13.31
N LEU A 145 -1.47 -16.55 -13.90
CA LEU A 145 -0.82 -15.23 -13.98
C LEU A 145 -0.75 -14.58 -12.61
N ASP A 146 0.36 -13.94 -12.35
CA ASP A 146 0.55 -13.01 -11.26
C ASP A 146 1.13 -11.68 -11.76
N ALA A 147 1.24 -10.68 -10.87
CA ALA A 147 1.74 -9.36 -11.25
C ALA A 147 3.21 -9.40 -11.70
N ARG A 148 4.03 -10.34 -11.21
CA ARG A 148 5.44 -10.50 -11.61
C ARG A 148 5.54 -10.89 -13.09
N HIS A 149 4.67 -11.78 -13.56
CA HIS A 149 4.60 -12.16 -14.97
C HIS A 149 4.27 -10.96 -15.86
N ILE A 150 3.36 -10.08 -15.41
CA ILE A 150 2.99 -8.87 -16.14
C ILE A 150 4.19 -7.91 -16.23
N VAL A 151 4.89 -7.67 -15.12
CA VAL A 151 6.09 -6.83 -15.09
C VAL A 151 7.19 -7.42 -15.97
N GLN A 152 7.42 -8.73 -15.90
CA GLN A 152 8.45 -9.40 -16.71
C GLN A 152 8.13 -9.32 -18.21
N ALA A 153 6.87 -9.57 -18.59
CA ALA A 153 6.45 -9.46 -19.99
C ALA A 153 6.53 -8.01 -20.49
N HIS A 154 6.16 -7.03 -19.66
CA HIS A 154 6.35 -5.61 -19.97
C HIS A 154 7.82 -5.27 -20.25
N LYS A 155 8.75 -5.74 -19.43
CA LYS A 155 10.21 -5.58 -19.64
C LYS A 155 10.69 -6.18 -20.96
N GLN A 156 10.05 -7.23 -21.43
CA GLN A 156 10.35 -7.89 -22.70
C GLN A 156 9.70 -7.18 -23.92
N GLY A 157 8.99 -6.08 -23.69
CA GLY A 157 8.32 -5.32 -24.75
C GLY A 157 6.96 -5.89 -25.18
N ASP A 158 6.35 -6.78 -24.38
CA ASP A 158 5.01 -7.30 -24.65
C ASP A 158 3.99 -6.16 -24.59
N GLU A 159 3.28 -5.94 -25.69
CA GLU A 159 2.36 -4.80 -25.82
C GLU A 159 1.15 -4.91 -24.89
N LEU A 160 0.59 -6.12 -24.71
CA LEU A 160 -0.56 -6.31 -23.82
C LEU A 160 -0.15 -6.13 -22.36
N ALA A 161 0.98 -6.69 -21.95
CA ALA A 161 1.52 -6.49 -20.62
C ALA A 161 1.85 -5.01 -20.35
N THR A 162 2.41 -4.33 -21.34
CA THR A 162 2.70 -2.88 -21.26
C THR A 162 1.42 -2.07 -21.10
N GLN A 163 0.36 -2.41 -21.83
CA GLN A 163 -0.94 -1.75 -21.71
C GLN A 163 -1.53 -1.93 -20.29
N VAL A 164 -1.46 -3.14 -19.73
CA VAL A 164 -1.90 -3.45 -18.36
C VAL A 164 -1.11 -2.63 -17.34
N TRP A 165 0.21 -2.67 -17.45
CA TRP A 165 1.11 -2.02 -16.50
C TRP A 165 0.97 -0.50 -16.51
N LEU A 166 1.03 0.12 -17.68
CA LEU A 166 0.91 1.58 -17.79
C LEU A 166 -0.47 2.11 -17.39
N ARG A 167 -1.54 1.32 -17.62
CA ARG A 167 -2.86 1.65 -17.10
C ARG A 167 -2.85 1.71 -15.56
N ALA A 168 -2.24 0.74 -14.91
CA ALA A 168 -2.14 0.73 -13.45
C ALA A 168 -1.31 1.91 -12.93
N MET A 169 -0.19 2.23 -13.57
CA MET A 169 0.64 3.39 -13.20
C MET A 169 -0.11 4.71 -13.38
N LYS A 170 -0.96 4.84 -14.40
CA LYS A 170 -1.80 6.02 -14.61
C LYS A 170 -2.75 6.24 -13.42
N PHE A 171 -3.48 5.21 -13.00
CA PHE A 171 -4.42 5.35 -11.88
C PHE A 171 -3.69 5.53 -10.54
N LEU A 172 -2.53 4.91 -10.35
CA LEU A 172 -1.70 5.14 -9.19
C LEU A 172 -1.20 6.59 -9.12
N ALA A 173 -0.80 7.17 -10.27
CA ALA A 173 -0.43 8.58 -10.36
C ALA A 173 -1.59 9.52 -9.98
N ILE A 174 -2.81 9.23 -10.46
CA ILE A 174 -4.03 9.96 -10.06
C ILE A 174 -4.23 9.87 -8.54
N GLY A 175 -4.05 8.67 -7.97
CA GLY A 175 -4.11 8.46 -6.52
C GLY A 175 -3.08 9.31 -5.76
N CYS A 176 -1.83 9.32 -6.21
CA CYS A 176 -0.78 10.15 -5.63
C CYS A 176 -1.09 11.66 -5.73
N ILE A 177 -1.63 12.12 -6.87
CA ILE A 177 -2.07 13.51 -7.02
C ILE A 177 -3.17 13.87 -6.02
N ASN A 178 -4.17 13.00 -5.83
CA ASN A 178 -5.24 13.22 -4.87
C ASN A 178 -4.69 13.28 -3.43
N ILE A 179 -3.77 12.39 -3.08
CA ILE A 179 -3.08 12.39 -1.79
C ILE A 179 -2.40 13.74 -1.54
N CYS A 180 -1.63 14.24 -2.52
CA CYS A 180 -0.98 15.56 -2.39
C CYS A 180 -1.99 16.70 -2.22
N ARG A 181 -3.16 16.64 -2.86
CA ARG A 181 -4.18 17.70 -2.75
C ARG A 181 -4.95 17.67 -1.44
N ILE A 182 -5.05 16.51 -0.80
CA ILE A 182 -5.82 16.32 0.44
C ILE A 182 -4.93 16.49 1.67
N PHE A 183 -3.71 15.94 1.65
CA PHE A 183 -2.84 15.83 2.82
C PHE A 183 -1.59 16.70 2.75
N ASP A 184 -1.14 17.08 1.54
CA ASP A 184 0.10 17.83 1.30
C ASP A 184 1.30 17.28 2.10
N PRO A 185 1.59 15.95 2.02
CA PRO A 185 2.59 15.32 2.86
C PRO A 185 4.01 15.67 2.40
N ASP A 186 4.99 15.52 3.30
CA ASP A 186 6.42 15.63 2.97
C ASP A 186 6.84 14.59 1.95
N GLU A 187 6.22 13.37 2.02
CA GLU A 187 6.49 12.30 1.05
C GLU A 187 5.36 11.25 0.98
N ILE A 188 5.31 10.58 -0.18
CA ILE A 188 4.49 9.38 -0.40
C ILE A 188 5.42 8.18 -0.46
N VAL A 189 5.15 7.15 0.37
CA VAL A 189 5.91 5.90 0.39
C VAL A 189 5.08 4.78 -0.23
N LEU A 190 5.66 4.04 -1.16
CA LEU A 190 5.06 2.85 -1.77
C LEU A 190 5.69 1.60 -1.19
N ALA A 191 4.87 0.70 -0.66
CA ALA A 191 5.25 -0.57 -0.06
C ALA A 191 4.52 -1.75 -0.72
N GLY A 192 4.74 -2.96 -0.25
CA GLY A 192 4.07 -4.17 -0.73
C GLY A 192 4.77 -4.84 -1.90
N GLY A 193 4.21 -5.96 -2.38
CA GLY A 193 4.89 -6.81 -3.35
C GLY A 193 5.18 -6.18 -4.72
N LEU A 194 4.37 -5.19 -5.16
CA LEU A 194 4.60 -4.54 -6.45
C LEU A 194 5.85 -3.64 -6.46
N VAL A 195 6.34 -3.16 -5.31
CA VAL A 195 7.55 -2.34 -5.25
C VAL A 195 8.81 -3.10 -5.62
N ASN A 196 8.78 -4.43 -5.64
CA ASN A 196 9.86 -5.27 -6.15
C ASN A 196 10.14 -5.06 -7.65
N ALA A 197 9.23 -4.41 -8.38
CA ALA A 197 9.48 -3.96 -9.75
C ALA A 197 10.53 -2.83 -9.81
N GLY A 198 10.83 -2.15 -8.70
CA GLY A 198 11.88 -1.13 -8.62
C GLY A 198 11.63 0.04 -9.56
N SER A 199 12.61 0.31 -10.43
CA SER A 199 12.54 1.38 -11.45
C SER A 199 11.42 1.17 -12.46
N ASP A 200 11.05 -0.08 -12.79
CA ASP A 200 9.95 -0.35 -13.71
C ASP A 200 8.57 0.08 -13.16
N LEU A 201 8.46 0.25 -11.83
CA LEU A 201 7.30 0.87 -11.20
C LEU A 201 7.52 2.38 -11.05
N LEU A 202 8.66 2.77 -10.47
CA LEU A 202 8.87 4.16 -10.04
C LEU A 202 9.00 5.11 -11.23
N ASP A 203 9.73 4.74 -12.29
CA ASP A 203 9.98 5.62 -13.42
C ASP A 203 8.70 5.98 -14.20
N PRO A 204 7.86 5.02 -14.67
CA PRO A 204 6.63 5.35 -15.35
C PRO A 204 5.62 6.07 -14.44
N LEU A 205 5.55 5.69 -13.16
CA LEU A 205 4.71 6.36 -12.19
C LEU A 205 5.13 7.82 -12.02
N THR A 206 6.41 8.10 -11.76
CA THR A 206 6.93 9.45 -11.56
C THR A 206 6.70 10.31 -12.79
N LYS A 207 6.97 9.79 -13.99
CA LYS A 207 6.72 10.50 -15.25
C LYS A 207 5.24 10.89 -15.43
N LEU A 208 4.31 9.99 -15.12
CA LEU A 208 2.87 10.27 -15.17
C LEU A 208 2.46 11.27 -14.08
N TYR A 209 2.94 11.08 -12.86
CA TYR A 209 2.71 11.97 -11.73
C TYR A 209 3.17 13.41 -12.03
N GLU A 210 4.39 13.58 -12.54
CA GLU A 210 4.94 14.87 -12.96
C GLU A 210 4.10 15.54 -14.08
N SER A 211 3.62 14.75 -15.04
CA SER A 211 2.79 15.26 -16.13
C SER A 211 1.43 15.77 -15.66
N MET A 212 0.88 15.20 -14.59
CA MET A 212 -0.41 15.55 -14.00
C MET A 212 -0.27 16.56 -12.86
N HIS A 213 0.94 16.78 -12.36
CA HIS A 213 1.16 17.61 -11.18
C HIS A 213 0.80 19.07 -11.44
N TRP A 214 0.27 19.69 -10.41
CA TRP A 214 -0.10 21.10 -10.44
C TRP A 214 1.14 21.99 -10.37
N LYS A 215 1.33 22.84 -11.38
CA LYS A 215 2.57 23.63 -11.55
C LYS A 215 2.55 25.00 -10.84
N LEU A 216 1.47 25.34 -10.14
CA LEU A 216 1.32 26.69 -9.54
C LEU A 216 2.30 26.97 -8.39
N THR A 217 2.59 25.96 -7.57
CA THR A 217 3.44 26.16 -6.37
C THR A 217 4.91 25.83 -6.62
N GLY A 218 5.23 25.11 -7.69
CA GLY A 218 6.59 24.60 -7.93
C GLY A 218 7.05 23.51 -6.96
N VAL A 219 6.20 23.14 -5.99
CA VAL A 219 6.47 22.07 -5.01
C VAL A 219 5.86 20.77 -5.49
N MET A 220 6.63 19.70 -5.45
CA MET A 220 6.18 18.35 -5.78
C MET A 220 6.60 17.38 -4.68
N THR A 221 5.62 16.73 -4.06
CA THR A 221 5.85 15.71 -3.04
C THR A 221 6.61 14.52 -3.64
N PRO A 222 7.77 14.11 -3.10
CA PRO A 222 8.51 12.97 -3.61
C PRO A 222 7.77 11.65 -3.36
N ILE A 223 7.89 10.72 -4.32
CA ILE A 223 7.43 9.35 -4.19
C ILE A 223 8.65 8.46 -3.96
N LYS A 224 8.66 7.69 -2.89
CA LYS A 224 9.76 6.77 -2.52
C LYS A 224 9.27 5.33 -2.39
N LEU A 225 10.17 4.38 -2.52
CA LEU A 225 9.91 2.98 -2.19
C LEU A 225 10.22 2.73 -0.71
N ALA A 226 9.41 1.90 -0.07
CA ALA A 226 9.61 1.42 1.29
C ALA A 226 10.96 0.70 1.45
N ARG A 227 11.54 0.75 2.65
CA ARG A 227 12.86 0.18 2.95
C ARG A 227 12.82 -1.03 3.86
N LEU A 228 11.81 -1.16 4.70
CA LEU A 228 11.75 -2.21 5.72
C LEU A 228 11.17 -3.54 5.22
N GLY A 229 10.54 -3.53 4.03
CA GLY A 229 9.96 -4.75 3.45
C GLY A 229 8.97 -5.44 4.38
N SER A 230 9.17 -6.74 4.65
CA SER A 230 8.31 -7.54 5.52
C SER A 230 8.36 -7.13 7.00
N ASP A 231 9.40 -6.42 7.42
CA ASP A 231 9.61 -6.06 8.82
C ASP A 231 8.86 -4.78 9.22
N ALA A 232 8.36 -4.02 8.25
CA ALA A 232 7.65 -2.75 8.49
C ALA A 232 6.51 -2.89 9.50
N GLY A 233 5.68 -3.94 9.35
CA GLY A 233 4.55 -4.19 10.24
C GLY A 233 4.97 -4.49 11.69
N VAL A 234 5.99 -5.31 11.87
CA VAL A 234 6.49 -5.68 13.22
C VAL A 234 7.15 -4.48 13.89
N ILE A 235 8.01 -3.74 13.16
CA ILE A 235 8.66 -2.53 13.68
C ILE A 235 7.60 -1.47 14.04
N GLY A 236 6.62 -1.27 13.17
CA GLY A 236 5.54 -0.33 13.43
C GLY A 236 4.67 -0.72 14.61
N ALA A 237 4.28 -1.99 14.76
CA ALA A 237 3.54 -2.49 15.91
C ALA A 237 4.30 -2.28 17.22
N ALA A 238 5.63 -2.53 17.22
CA ALA A 238 6.48 -2.21 18.35
C ALA A 238 6.50 -0.70 18.66
N GLY A 239 6.60 0.14 17.63
CA GLY A 239 6.55 1.60 17.77
C GLY A 239 5.23 2.10 18.34
N VAL A 240 4.10 1.54 17.88
CA VAL A 240 2.74 1.85 18.40
C VAL A 240 2.65 1.49 19.89
N ALA A 241 3.10 0.28 20.25
CA ALA A 241 3.09 -0.17 21.66
C ALA A 241 3.99 0.72 22.54
N TRP A 242 5.17 1.08 22.04
CA TRP A 242 6.11 1.96 22.74
C TRP A 242 5.53 3.36 22.99
N THR A 243 4.89 3.94 21.97
CA THR A 243 4.25 5.26 22.07
C THR A 243 3.06 5.23 23.06
N ALA A 244 2.29 4.15 23.08
CA ALA A 244 1.17 3.96 24.00
C ALA A 244 1.61 3.87 25.47
N LEU A 245 2.85 3.46 25.75
CA LEU A 245 3.45 3.44 27.10
C LEU A 245 3.95 4.82 27.55
N GLY A 246 3.74 5.88 26.78
CA GLY A 246 4.18 7.24 27.12
C GLY A 246 5.68 7.50 26.89
N SER A 247 6.39 6.55 26.28
CA SER A 247 7.77 6.72 25.83
C SER A 247 7.75 7.43 24.48
N GLY A 248 8.67 8.37 24.23
CA GLY A 248 8.82 8.97 22.91
C GLY A 248 9.13 7.91 21.83
N PRO A 249 9.11 8.25 20.54
CA PRO A 249 9.40 7.30 19.48
C PRO A 249 10.79 6.66 19.71
N PRO A 250 10.93 5.32 19.43
CA PRO A 250 12.20 4.63 19.61
C PRO A 250 13.27 5.20 18.67
N ASP A 251 14.51 5.30 19.15
CA ASP A 251 15.64 5.67 18.31
C ASP A 251 16.08 4.45 17.48
N CYS A 252 15.82 4.50 16.17
CA CYS A 252 16.18 3.45 15.21
C CYS A 252 17.58 3.66 14.59
N SER A 253 18.44 4.51 15.15
CA SER A 253 19.73 4.84 14.53
C SER A 253 20.74 3.68 14.55
N ALA A 254 20.55 2.67 15.40
CA ALA A 254 21.57 1.69 15.72
C ALA A 254 21.62 0.41 14.83
N HIS A 255 20.67 0.16 13.91
CA HIS A 255 20.55 -1.17 13.29
C HIS A 255 20.30 -1.24 11.78
N LEU A 256 20.33 -0.13 11.03
CA LEU A 256 20.00 -0.16 9.59
C LEU A 256 21.19 -0.10 8.63
N ASP A 257 22.42 0.00 9.13
CA ASP A 257 23.63 0.15 8.29
C ASP A 257 24.32 -1.18 7.93
N GLU A 258 23.85 -2.33 8.40
CA GLU A 258 24.41 -3.61 7.97
C GLU A 258 23.66 -4.16 6.74
N PRO A 259 24.33 -4.37 5.60
CA PRO A 259 23.72 -5.03 4.45
C PRO A 259 23.37 -6.46 4.85
N ARG A 260 22.10 -6.82 4.76
CA ARG A 260 21.66 -8.21 4.95
C ARG A 260 22.29 -9.07 3.87
N ASN A 261 23.19 -9.98 4.26
CA ASN A 261 23.66 -11.07 3.41
C ASN A 261 22.46 -11.98 3.12
N GLU A 262 21.83 -11.81 1.98
CA GLU A 262 20.89 -12.79 1.44
C GLU A 262 21.70 -14.08 1.11
N LYS A 263 21.39 -15.13 1.86
CA LYS A 263 21.80 -16.51 1.52
C LYS A 263 20.64 -17.22 0.84
#